data_bf45f437ccaf85019f10e11971c70849
#
_entry.id   bf45f437ccaf85019f10e11971c70849
#
_cell.length_a   1.000
_cell.length_b   1.000
_cell.length_c   1.000
_cell.angle_alpha   90.00
_cell.angle_beta   90.00
_cell.angle_gamma   90.00
#
_symmetry.space_group_name_H-M   'P 1'
#
loop_
_entity.id
_entity.type
_entity.pdbx_description
1 polymer ?
#
loop_
_entity_poly.entity_id
_entity_poly.type
_entity_poly.pdbx_seq_one_letter_code
_entity_poly.pdbx_strand_id
1 'polypeptide(L)'
;DFIAGLMLAMVHPNAVGEAFNIGNARAVVTIYGLAQTVVRVLESRSAIRFTRKEYADVELRVPSVAKARNKIGFEAKVDLEEGILKAAEFYRESELAA
;
A
#
# COMPACT_ATOMS: atom_id res chain seq x y z
N ASP A 1 1.41 3.72 -7.20
CA ASP A 1 2.80 3.26 -7.05
C ASP A 1 3.01 1.83 -7.57
N PHE A 2 2.15 0.89 -7.22
CA PHE A 2 2.31 -0.51 -7.67
C PHE A 2 2.31 -0.63 -9.20
N ILE A 3 1.37 0.02 -9.87
CA ILE A 3 1.29 0.00 -11.34
C ILE A 3 2.54 0.63 -11.96
N ALA A 4 3.04 1.73 -11.41
CA ALA A 4 4.27 2.36 -11.88
C ALA A 4 5.47 1.40 -11.76
N GLY A 5 5.57 0.68 -10.64
CA GLY A 5 6.60 -0.34 -10.45
C GLY A 5 6.47 -1.51 -11.43
N LEU A 6 5.24 -1.97 -11.65
CA LEU A 6 4.96 -3.04 -12.60
C LEU A 6 5.35 -2.64 -14.03
N MET A 7 5.01 -1.44 -14.46
CA MET A 7 5.37 -0.93 -15.79
C MET A 7 6.89 -0.81 -15.97
N LEU A 8 7.60 -0.33 -14.95
CA LEU A 8 9.06 -0.30 -14.96
C LEU A 8 9.64 -1.71 -15.10
N ALA A 9 9.12 -2.68 -14.36
CA ALA A 9 9.57 -4.07 -14.44
C ALA A 9 9.31 -4.69 -15.82
N MET A 10 8.26 -4.25 -16.51
CA MET A 10 7.93 -4.74 -17.87
C MET A 10 8.84 -4.19 -18.96
N VAL A 11 9.31 -2.96 -18.84
CA VAL A 11 10.00 -2.25 -19.93
C VAL A 11 11.47 -1.95 -19.67
N HIS A 12 11.90 -1.92 -18.39
CA HIS A 12 13.27 -1.57 -18.07
C HIS A 12 14.24 -2.72 -18.39
N PRO A 13 15.34 -2.45 -19.13
CA PRO A 13 16.28 -3.52 -19.52
C PRO A 13 16.94 -4.22 -18.33
N ASN A 14 17.12 -3.55 -17.20
CA ASN A 14 17.70 -4.12 -15.98
C ASN A 14 16.73 -5.02 -15.20
N ALA A 15 15.49 -5.15 -15.64
CA ALA A 15 14.49 -5.99 -14.99
C ALA A 15 14.48 -7.44 -15.52
N VAL A 16 15.14 -7.71 -16.61
CA VAL A 16 15.11 -9.04 -17.25
C VAL A 16 15.69 -10.10 -16.31
N GLY A 17 14.91 -11.15 -16.03
CA GLY A 17 15.31 -12.24 -15.15
C GLY A 17 15.37 -11.89 -13.66
N GLU A 18 14.86 -10.73 -13.27
CA GLU A 18 14.94 -10.23 -11.90
C GLU A 18 13.57 -10.18 -11.23
N ALA A 19 13.57 -10.31 -9.90
CA ALA A 19 12.38 -10.11 -9.07
C ALA A 19 12.57 -8.89 -8.18
N PHE A 20 11.50 -8.13 -7.97
CA PHE A 20 11.54 -6.90 -7.18
C PHE A 20 10.41 -6.86 -6.14
N ASN A 21 10.73 -6.33 -4.97
CA ASN A 21 9.72 -5.90 -4.02
C ASN A 21 9.28 -4.48 -4.39
N ILE A 22 7.98 -4.26 -4.50
CA ILE A 22 7.40 -2.96 -4.80
C ILE A 22 6.49 -2.56 -3.64
N GLY A 23 6.71 -1.38 -3.11
CA GLY A 23 5.92 -0.86 -2.01
C GLY A 23 6.45 0.49 -1.53
N ASN A 24 5.78 1.05 -0.53
CA ASN A 24 6.23 2.28 0.11
C ASN A 24 6.77 1.98 1.51
N ALA A 25 8.09 1.91 1.64
CA ALA A 25 8.76 1.63 2.90
C ALA A 25 8.57 2.74 3.95
N ARG A 26 8.09 3.92 3.57
CA ARG A 26 7.76 5.01 4.49
C ARG A 26 6.41 4.84 5.16
N ALA A 27 5.55 3.98 4.63
CA ALA A 27 4.20 3.74 5.12
C ALA A 27 4.14 2.57 6.12
N VAL A 28 5.06 2.57 7.09
CA VAL A 28 5.14 1.51 8.10
C VAL A 28 4.19 1.85 9.24
N VAL A 29 3.11 1.05 9.38
CA VAL A 29 2.13 1.21 10.45
C VAL A 29 1.68 -0.15 10.96
N THR A 30 1.21 -0.20 12.21
CA THR A 30 0.48 -1.36 12.72
C THR A 30 -0.91 -1.40 12.09
N ILE A 31 -1.58 -2.56 12.14
CA ILE A 31 -2.97 -2.67 11.67
C ILE A 31 -3.89 -1.74 12.50
N TYR A 32 -3.66 -1.62 13.80
CA TYR A 32 -4.39 -0.66 14.63
C TYR A 32 -4.12 0.78 14.20
N GLY A 33 -2.86 1.14 13.96
CA GLY A 33 -2.49 2.46 13.47
C GLY A 33 -3.10 2.75 12.08
N LEU A 34 -3.17 1.76 11.22
CA LEU A 34 -3.84 1.88 9.92
C LEU A 34 -5.33 2.16 10.10
N ALA A 35 -6.01 1.40 10.98
CA ALA A 35 -7.44 1.61 11.26
C ALA A 35 -7.70 3.02 11.81
N GLN A 36 -6.87 3.50 12.73
CA GLN A 36 -6.97 4.87 13.27
C GLN A 36 -6.78 5.92 12.16
N THR A 37 -5.82 5.70 11.26
CA THR A 37 -5.58 6.61 10.14
C THR A 37 -6.76 6.67 9.19
N VAL A 38 -7.37 5.53 8.86
CA VAL A 38 -8.58 5.47 8.02
C VAL A 38 -9.72 6.25 8.66
N VAL A 39 -9.99 6.03 9.93
CA VAL A 39 -11.06 6.74 10.66
C VAL A 39 -10.81 8.25 10.64
N ARG A 40 -9.59 8.68 10.89
CA ARG A 40 -9.23 10.10 10.94
C ARG A 40 -9.31 10.76 9.56
N VAL A 41 -8.70 10.14 8.56
CA VAL A 41 -8.60 10.72 7.20
C VAL A 41 -9.96 10.80 6.53
N LEU A 42 -10.82 9.82 6.74
CA LEU A 42 -12.17 9.78 6.16
C LEU A 42 -13.23 10.43 7.06
N GLU A 43 -12.83 10.98 8.20
CA GLU A 43 -13.75 11.58 9.18
C GLU A 43 -14.89 10.63 9.56
N SER A 44 -14.56 9.35 9.72
CA SER A 44 -15.53 8.29 10.00
C SER A 44 -15.99 8.31 11.45
N ARG A 45 -17.23 7.94 11.67
CA ARG A 45 -17.81 7.73 13.01
C ARG A 45 -17.74 6.27 13.45
N SER A 46 -17.14 5.41 12.64
CA SER A 46 -17.01 3.98 12.94
C SER A 46 -16.11 3.75 14.14
N ALA A 47 -16.52 2.83 15.01
CA ALA A 47 -15.70 2.41 16.14
C ALA A 47 -14.75 1.29 15.72
N ILE A 48 -13.56 1.28 16.31
CA ILE A 48 -12.59 0.22 16.11
C ILE A 48 -12.86 -0.86 17.17
N ARG A 49 -13.03 -2.12 16.71
CA ARG A 49 -13.20 -3.27 17.60
C ARG A 49 -12.04 -4.23 17.43
N PHE A 50 -11.56 -4.75 18.56
CA PHE A 50 -10.58 -5.81 18.56
C PHE A 50 -11.29 -7.15 18.62
N THR A 51 -10.94 -8.06 17.71
CA THR A 51 -11.43 -9.43 17.70
C THR A 51 -10.28 -10.40 17.80
N ARG A 52 -10.56 -11.58 18.34
CA ARG A 52 -9.56 -12.63 18.45
C ARG A 52 -9.29 -13.25 17.07
N LYS A 53 -8.02 -13.43 16.75
CA LYS A 53 -7.58 -14.08 15.52
C LYS A 53 -7.17 -15.53 15.82
N GLU A 54 -7.74 -16.48 15.08
CA GLU A 54 -7.51 -17.90 15.31
C GLU A 54 -6.37 -18.50 14.48
N TYR A 55 -5.73 -17.70 13.61
CA TYR A 55 -4.63 -18.15 12.76
C TYR A 55 -3.40 -17.27 12.92
N ALA A 56 -2.23 -17.85 12.64
CA ALA A 56 -0.98 -17.12 12.68
C ALA A 56 -0.90 -16.11 11.53
N ASP A 57 -0.38 -14.93 11.82
CA ASP A 57 -0.14 -13.88 10.82
C ASP A 57 1.27 -13.34 10.95
N VAL A 58 1.71 -12.63 9.94
CA VAL A 58 3.00 -11.95 9.94
C VAL A 58 2.90 -10.67 10.77
N GLU A 59 3.74 -10.56 11.80
CA GLU A 59 3.73 -9.39 12.69
C GLU A 59 4.25 -8.13 12.03
N LEU A 60 5.19 -8.27 11.09
CA LEU A 60 5.83 -7.15 10.42
C LEU A 60 6.06 -7.48 8.94
N ARG A 61 5.57 -6.61 8.06
CA ARG A 61 5.81 -6.69 6.62
C ARG A 61 6.30 -5.35 6.10
N VAL A 62 7.61 -5.17 6.10
CA VAL A 62 8.25 -3.98 5.55
C VAL A 62 9.09 -4.40 4.35
N PRO A 63 8.72 -4.01 3.13
CA PRO A 63 9.52 -4.37 1.96
C PRO A 63 10.82 -3.57 1.93
N SER A 64 11.89 -4.22 1.51
CA SER A 64 13.08 -3.50 1.08
C SER A 64 12.93 -3.17 -0.40
N VAL A 65 12.88 -1.89 -0.73
CA VAL A 65 12.70 -1.39 -2.10
C VAL A 65 14.01 -0.89 -2.72
N ALA A 66 15.14 -1.12 -2.05
CA ALA A 66 16.44 -0.67 -2.51
C ALA A 66 16.83 -1.25 -3.87
N LYS A 67 16.56 -2.53 -4.11
CA LYS A 67 16.83 -3.19 -5.39
C LYS A 67 16.04 -2.56 -6.53
N ALA A 68 14.75 -2.32 -6.33
CA ALA A 68 13.89 -1.69 -7.34
C ALA A 68 14.37 -0.26 -7.66
N ARG A 69 14.70 0.51 -6.63
CA ARG A 69 15.24 1.87 -6.83
C ARG A 69 16.56 1.85 -7.60
N ASN A 70 17.49 0.98 -7.22
CA ASN A 70 18.82 0.97 -7.80
C ASN A 70 18.86 0.38 -9.22
N LYS A 71 18.04 -0.62 -9.52
CA LYS A 71 18.06 -1.32 -10.81
C LYS A 71 17.07 -0.76 -11.83
N ILE A 72 15.88 -0.36 -11.42
CA ILE A 72 14.84 0.10 -12.35
C ILE A 72 14.31 1.50 -12.03
N GLY A 73 14.89 2.20 -11.06
CA GLY A 73 14.54 3.57 -10.74
C GLY A 73 13.16 3.74 -10.09
N PHE A 74 12.63 2.69 -9.49
CA PHE A 74 11.34 2.77 -8.81
C PHE A 74 11.44 3.61 -7.54
N GLU A 75 10.47 4.50 -7.36
CA GLU A 75 10.32 5.30 -6.15
C GLU A 75 8.85 5.48 -5.83
N ALA A 76 8.43 5.13 -4.61
CA ALA A 76 7.06 5.31 -4.16
C ALA A 76 6.76 6.79 -3.93
N LYS A 77 5.65 7.28 -4.46
CA LYS A 77 5.26 8.70 -4.42
C LYS A 77 3.97 8.95 -3.63
N VAL A 78 3.15 7.91 -3.43
CA VAL A 78 1.87 8.02 -2.75
C VAL A 78 2.01 7.57 -1.32
N ASP A 79 1.84 8.47 -0.38
CA ASP A 79 1.87 8.16 1.04
C ASP A 79 0.51 7.62 1.53
N LEU A 80 0.49 7.09 2.76
CA LEU A 80 -0.65 6.35 3.28
C LEU A 80 -1.95 7.16 3.26
N GLU A 81 -1.93 8.39 3.71
CA GLU A 81 -3.14 9.22 3.79
C GLU A 81 -3.72 9.53 2.40
N GLU A 82 -2.88 9.89 1.45
CA GLU A 82 -3.28 10.11 0.06
C GLU A 82 -3.82 8.84 -0.57
N GLY A 83 -3.19 7.70 -0.31
CA GLY A 83 -3.64 6.40 -0.80
C GLY A 83 -5.01 6.01 -0.25
N ILE A 84 -5.27 6.27 1.02
CA ILE A 84 -6.58 6.03 1.65
C ILE A 84 -7.66 6.88 1.00
N LEU A 85 -7.40 8.17 0.77
CA LEU A 85 -8.36 9.06 0.12
C LEU A 85 -8.70 8.60 -1.31
N LYS A 86 -7.71 8.21 -2.08
CA LYS A 86 -7.91 7.68 -3.43
C LYS A 86 -8.71 6.39 -3.45
N ALA A 87 -8.41 5.48 -2.53
CA ALA A 87 -9.13 4.21 -2.41
C ALA A 87 -10.58 4.44 -2.01
N ALA A 88 -10.84 5.34 -1.07
CA ALA A 88 -12.19 5.67 -0.64
C ALA A 88 -13.03 6.28 -1.78
N GLU A 89 -12.44 7.16 -2.58
CA GLU A 89 -13.09 7.74 -3.75
C GLU A 89 -13.48 6.66 -4.76
N PHE A 90 -12.57 5.76 -5.06
CA PHE A 90 -12.84 4.63 -5.96
C PHE A 90 -14.02 3.78 -5.47
N TYR A 91 -14.06 3.43 -4.19
CA TYR A 91 -15.16 2.61 -3.64
C TYR A 91 -16.48 3.35 -3.61
N ARG A 92 -16.49 4.64 -3.33
CA ARG A 92 -17.71 5.46 -3.40
C ARG A 92 -18.28 5.51 -4.81
N GLU A 93 -17.44 5.70 -5.81
CA GLU A 93 -17.86 5.70 -7.21
C GLU A 93 -18.39 4.33 -7.64
N SER A 94 -17.75 3.25 -7.20
CA SER A 94 -18.18 1.88 -7.49
C SER A 94 -19.56 1.57 -6.91
N GLU A 95 -19.85 2.04 -5.69
CA GLU A 95 -21.16 1.87 -5.07
C GLU A 95 -22.24 2.65 -5.82
N LEU A 96 -21.94 3.87 -6.26
CA LEU A 96 -22.89 4.69 -7.01
C LEU A 96 -23.15 4.15 -8.42
N ALA A 97 -22.20 3.41 -8.99
CA ALA A 97 -22.31 2.80 -10.32
C ALA A 97 -23.04 1.46 -10.32
N ALA A 98 -23.18 0.86 -9.15
CA ALA A 98 -23.84 -0.46 -9.00
C ALA A 98 -25.41 -0.35 -9.01
#